data_7792f11ae95c640eaa7a7db531282be0
#
_entry.id   7792f11ae95c640eaa7a7db531282be0
#
_cell.length_a   1.000
_cell.length_b   1.000
_cell.length_c   1.000
_cell.angle_alpha   90.00
_cell.angle_beta   90.00
_cell.angle_gamma   90.00
#
_symmetry.space_group_name_H-M   'P 1'
#
loop_
_entity.id
_entity.type
_entity.pdbx_description
1 polymer ?
#
loop_
_entity_poly.entity_id
_entity_poly.type
_entity_poly.pdbx_seq_one_letter_code
_entity_poly.pdbx_strand_id
1 'polypeptide(L)'
;MAGRISGAIDLGGTKIEARLFDAGFATLDRRRLPTPTQDFGALIEAVAAQVAWLEGLGGAALPIGISIAGVIDPDTGRATAANLPVSGRDLGHALRGRLGRDLPLMNDCTAFAWSEAHGGAGQGARSVLGLVLGTGVGAGMVLDGRPMHRASGLAVEIGHMGVPARALARHGLPLWDCGCGQAGCYENYVSGPGLARIAAWAGIAQTDPAALAGDPAAAPALAIWTDLAAEMLYDAQLMLDPQVIVLGGGLSNMAGIADRLAQALDGRRLGGVRAPDLRLAQHGDSSGARGAALMACGVGPC
;
A
#
# COMPACT_ATOMS: atom_id res chain seq x y z
N MET A 1 1.80 -27.34 16.97
CA MET A 1 0.82 -27.41 15.87
C MET A 1 1.63 -27.47 14.58
N ALA A 2 1.45 -28.52 13.76
CA ALA A 2 2.07 -28.57 12.44
C ALA A 2 1.59 -27.32 11.68
N GLY A 3 2.53 -26.55 11.17
CA GLY A 3 2.25 -25.26 10.59
C GLY A 3 1.31 -25.36 9.39
N ARG A 4 0.23 -24.60 9.43
CA ARG A 4 -0.78 -24.56 8.37
C ARG A 4 -0.27 -23.68 7.24
N ILE A 5 -0.15 -24.26 6.03
CA ILE A 5 0.11 -23.48 4.82
C ILE A 5 -1.08 -22.60 4.47
N SER A 6 -0.84 -21.52 3.75
CA SER A 6 -1.90 -20.57 3.32
C SER A 6 -1.60 -20.03 1.94
N GLY A 7 -2.63 -19.57 1.27
CA GLY A 7 -2.53 -18.89 -0.02
C GLY A 7 -2.93 -17.43 0.08
N ALA A 8 -2.45 -16.63 -0.85
CA ALA A 8 -2.97 -15.29 -1.07
C ALA A 8 -2.94 -14.91 -2.53
N ILE A 9 -3.83 -13.99 -2.90
CA ILE A 9 -3.89 -13.39 -4.22
C ILE A 9 -3.75 -11.88 -4.04
N ASP A 10 -2.76 -11.29 -4.71
CA ASP A 10 -2.60 -9.85 -4.83
C ASP A 10 -3.19 -9.41 -6.17
N LEU A 11 -4.33 -8.73 -6.11
CA LEU A 11 -5.13 -8.29 -7.25
C LEU A 11 -4.80 -6.84 -7.60
N GLY A 12 -3.77 -6.65 -8.40
CA GLY A 12 -3.34 -5.36 -8.89
C GLY A 12 -3.90 -5.03 -10.28
N GLY A 13 -3.79 -3.75 -10.67
CA GLY A 13 -4.28 -3.26 -11.96
C GLY A 13 -3.55 -3.79 -13.20
N THR A 14 -2.34 -4.35 -13.05
CA THR A 14 -1.53 -4.87 -14.17
C THR A 14 -1.31 -6.37 -14.10
N LYS A 15 -1.25 -6.92 -12.90
CA LYS A 15 -0.98 -8.35 -12.64
C LYS A 15 -1.82 -8.85 -11.49
N ILE A 16 -2.19 -10.13 -11.55
CA ILE A 16 -2.76 -10.91 -10.45
C ILE A 16 -1.68 -11.87 -10.00
N GLU A 17 -1.17 -11.71 -8.79
CA GLU A 17 -0.14 -12.58 -8.24
C GLU A 17 -0.72 -13.49 -7.15
N ALA A 18 -0.60 -14.81 -7.33
CA ALA A 18 -0.90 -15.79 -6.31
C ALA A 18 0.40 -16.24 -5.64
N ARG A 19 0.37 -16.39 -4.31
CA ARG A 19 1.48 -16.92 -3.50
C ARG A 19 1.00 -17.99 -2.55
N LEU A 20 1.78 -19.07 -2.46
CA LEU A 20 1.65 -20.07 -1.41
C LEU A 20 2.67 -19.76 -0.33
N PHE A 21 2.24 -19.81 0.91
CA PHE A 21 3.07 -19.55 2.09
C PHE A 21 3.15 -20.77 3.00
N ASP A 22 4.31 -20.93 3.65
CA ASP A 22 4.47 -21.86 4.77
C ASP A 22 3.82 -21.32 6.05
N ALA A 23 3.97 -22.06 7.12
CA ALA A 23 3.44 -21.69 8.44
C ALA A 23 4.06 -20.43 9.07
N GLY A 24 5.25 -20.05 8.64
CA GLY A 24 5.94 -18.82 9.03
C GLY A 24 5.65 -17.66 8.08
N PHE A 25 4.77 -17.86 7.10
CA PHE A 25 4.47 -16.91 6.02
C PHE A 25 5.68 -16.58 5.13
N ALA A 26 6.64 -17.51 4.99
CA ALA A 26 7.63 -17.46 3.92
C ALA A 26 7.02 -17.99 2.61
N THR A 27 7.34 -17.34 1.50
CA THR A 27 6.81 -17.73 0.18
C THR A 27 7.42 -19.06 -0.26
N LEU A 28 6.57 -20.06 -0.50
CA LEU A 28 6.95 -21.37 -1.04
C LEU A 28 6.90 -21.40 -2.57
N ASP A 29 5.85 -20.79 -3.15
CA ASP A 29 5.64 -20.73 -4.60
C ASP A 29 4.84 -19.50 -4.98
N ARG A 30 4.95 -19.08 -6.26
CA ARG A 30 4.22 -17.94 -6.79
C ARG A 30 3.88 -18.10 -8.27
N ARG A 31 2.71 -17.59 -8.65
CA ARG A 31 2.27 -17.51 -10.04
C ARG A 31 1.71 -16.13 -10.35
N ARG A 32 2.05 -15.59 -11.51
CA ARG A 32 1.55 -14.30 -12.00
C ARG A 32 0.75 -14.51 -13.28
N LEU A 33 -0.38 -13.80 -13.38
CA LEU A 33 -1.18 -13.65 -14.57
C LEU A 33 -1.36 -12.16 -14.88
N PRO A 34 -1.53 -11.77 -16.15
CA PRO A 34 -1.94 -10.42 -16.48
C PRO A 34 -3.36 -10.17 -15.94
N THR A 35 -3.66 -8.94 -15.51
CA THR A 35 -4.99 -8.55 -15.05
C THR A 35 -5.89 -8.25 -16.24
N PRO A 36 -7.05 -8.91 -16.38
CA PRO A 36 -8.10 -8.48 -17.30
C PRO A 36 -8.72 -7.16 -16.82
N THR A 37 -8.38 -6.05 -17.48
CA THR A 37 -8.77 -4.70 -17.03
C THR A 37 -10.07 -4.20 -17.67
N GLN A 38 -10.60 -4.88 -18.69
CA GLN A 38 -11.75 -4.42 -19.46
C GLN A 38 -13.03 -5.20 -19.18
N ASP A 39 -12.93 -6.41 -18.64
CA ASP A 39 -14.07 -7.31 -18.45
C ASP A 39 -14.07 -7.92 -17.04
N PHE A 40 -15.19 -7.70 -16.33
CA PHE A 40 -15.35 -8.20 -14.97
C PHE A 40 -15.44 -9.74 -14.91
N GLY A 41 -16.12 -10.37 -15.87
CA GLY A 41 -16.23 -11.84 -15.92
C GLY A 41 -14.86 -12.48 -16.16
N ALA A 42 -14.07 -11.94 -17.09
CA ALA A 42 -12.70 -12.40 -17.32
C ALA A 42 -11.82 -12.22 -16.08
N LEU A 43 -12.02 -11.14 -15.29
CA LEU A 43 -11.32 -10.95 -14.03
C LEU A 43 -11.67 -12.03 -13.01
N ILE A 44 -12.96 -12.36 -12.86
CA ILE A 44 -13.42 -13.44 -11.97
C ILE A 44 -12.79 -14.78 -12.37
N GLU A 45 -12.77 -15.12 -13.67
CA GLU A 45 -12.14 -16.35 -14.16
C GLU A 45 -10.62 -16.37 -13.93
N ALA A 46 -9.95 -15.24 -14.09
CA ALA A 46 -8.51 -15.14 -13.81
C ALA A 46 -8.20 -15.35 -12.31
N VAL A 47 -9.01 -14.78 -11.41
CA VAL A 47 -8.90 -15.01 -9.97
C VAL A 47 -9.20 -16.48 -9.64
N ALA A 48 -10.26 -17.05 -10.22
CA ALA A 48 -10.61 -18.47 -10.04
C ALA A 48 -9.49 -19.41 -10.49
N ALA A 49 -8.81 -19.08 -11.59
CA ALA A 49 -7.64 -19.85 -12.05
C ALA A 49 -6.46 -19.77 -11.07
N GLN A 50 -6.28 -18.65 -10.37
CA GLN A 50 -5.27 -18.51 -9.31
C GLN A 50 -5.65 -19.33 -8.07
N VAL A 51 -6.92 -19.32 -7.68
CA VAL A 51 -7.44 -20.13 -6.56
C VAL A 51 -7.22 -21.62 -6.87
N ALA A 52 -7.62 -22.10 -8.06
CA ALA A 52 -7.45 -23.49 -8.46
C ALA A 52 -5.97 -23.93 -8.44
N TRP A 53 -5.06 -23.04 -8.87
CA TRP A 53 -3.64 -23.31 -8.80
C TRP A 53 -3.15 -23.46 -7.35
N LEU A 54 -3.55 -22.56 -6.46
CA LEU A 54 -3.22 -22.64 -5.02
C LEU A 54 -3.78 -23.89 -4.37
N GLU A 55 -5.03 -24.25 -4.68
CA GLU A 55 -5.68 -25.47 -4.17
C GLU A 55 -5.03 -26.74 -4.69
N GLY A 56 -4.51 -26.72 -5.92
CA GLY A 56 -3.71 -27.82 -6.48
C GLY A 56 -2.42 -28.08 -5.69
N LEU A 57 -1.84 -27.05 -5.08
CA LEU A 57 -0.62 -27.17 -4.26
C LEU A 57 -0.91 -27.45 -2.80
N GLY A 58 -1.95 -26.83 -2.22
CA GLY A 58 -2.23 -26.83 -0.78
C GLY A 58 -3.50 -27.58 -0.36
N GLY A 59 -4.26 -28.11 -1.32
CA GLY A 59 -5.54 -28.80 -1.10
C GLY A 59 -6.73 -27.84 -1.06
N ALA A 60 -7.93 -28.39 -1.28
CA ALA A 60 -9.18 -27.62 -1.41
C ALA A 60 -9.57 -26.83 -0.14
N ALA A 61 -9.06 -27.20 1.02
CA ALA A 61 -9.32 -26.51 2.29
C ALA A 61 -8.28 -25.43 2.61
N LEU A 62 -7.38 -25.10 1.67
CA LEU A 62 -6.35 -24.07 1.85
C LEU A 62 -7.01 -22.72 2.17
N PRO A 63 -6.63 -22.06 3.29
CA PRO A 63 -7.04 -20.68 3.54
C PRO A 63 -6.44 -19.77 2.49
N ILE A 64 -7.28 -19.01 1.78
CA ILE A 64 -6.83 -18.06 0.75
C ILE A 64 -7.46 -16.70 1.03
N GLY A 65 -6.65 -15.65 1.08
CA GLY A 65 -7.09 -14.26 1.16
C GLY A 65 -6.74 -13.48 -0.10
N ILE A 66 -7.42 -12.36 -0.31
CA ILE A 66 -7.19 -11.49 -1.46
C ILE A 66 -6.89 -10.07 -0.98
N SER A 67 -5.73 -9.52 -1.38
CA SER A 67 -5.47 -8.08 -1.35
C SER A 67 -5.89 -7.48 -2.70
N ILE A 68 -6.52 -6.31 -2.68
CA ILE A 68 -6.99 -5.63 -3.89
C ILE A 68 -6.54 -4.18 -3.91
N ALA A 69 -6.03 -3.72 -5.06
CA ALA A 69 -5.76 -2.30 -5.32
C ALA A 69 -7.08 -1.55 -5.54
N GLY A 70 -7.83 -1.37 -4.46
CA GLY A 70 -9.16 -0.77 -4.44
C GLY A 70 -9.81 -0.82 -3.07
N VAL A 71 -10.98 -0.22 -2.97
CA VAL A 71 -11.79 -0.12 -1.76
C VAL A 71 -12.97 -1.08 -1.89
N ILE A 72 -13.33 -1.75 -0.80
CA ILE A 72 -14.55 -2.57 -0.71
C ILE A 72 -15.39 -2.00 0.42
N ASP A 73 -16.57 -1.55 0.08
CA ASP A 73 -17.56 -1.07 1.05
C ASP A 73 -18.06 -2.25 1.88
N PRO A 74 -17.88 -2.23 3.21
CA PRO A 74 -18.22 -3.37 4.06
C PRO A 74 -19.72 -3.64 4.17
N ASP A 75 -20.56 -2.63 3.97
CA ASP A 75 -22.02 -2.76 4.11
C ASP A 75 -22.67 -3.28 2.83
N THR A 76 -22.13 -2.91 1.67
CA THR A 76 -22.73 -3.24 0.36
C THR A 76 -21.95 -4.29 -0.42
N GLY A 77 -20.69 -4.60 -0.02
CA GLY A 77 -19.77 -5.46 -0.76
C GLY A 77 -19.27 -4.87 -2.07
N ARG A 78 -19.68 -3.64 -2.42
CA ARG A 78 -19.32 -3.01 -3.69
C ARG A 78 -17.88 -2.53 -3.67
N ALA A 79 -17.15 -2.90 -4.71
CA ALA A 79 -15.79 -2.47 -4.90
C ALA A 79 -15.71 -1.15 -5.69
N THR A 80 -14.65 -0.38 -5.45
CA THR A 80 -14.25 0.80 -6.22
C THR A 80 -12.74 0.72 -6.47
N ALA A 81 -12.32 0.77 -7.71
CA ALA A 81 -10.91 0.74 -8.08
C ALA A 81 -10.69 1.53 -9.38
N ALA A 82 -9.55 2.22 -9.48
CA ALA A 82 -9.22 3.01 -10.67
C ALA A 82 -8.83 2.14 -11.87
N ASN A 83 -8.13 1.03 -11.62
CA ASN A 83 -7.47 0.22 -12.65
C ASN A 83 -8.00 -1.22 -12.75
N LEU A 84 -9.18 -1.49 -12.18
CA LEU A 84 -9.84 -2.79 -12.21
C LEU A 84 -11.30 -2.63 -12.63
N PRO A 85 -11.89 -3.59 -13.37
CA PRO A 85 -13.27 -3.50 -13.85
C PRO A 85 -14.28 -3.89 -12.77
N VAL A 86 -14.03 -3.49 -11.51
CA VAL A 86 -14.83 -3.89 -10.33
C VAL A 86 -15.74 -2.78 -9.80
N SER A 87 -15.57 -1.53 -10.28
CA SER A 87 -16.29 -0.38 -9.72
C SER A 87 -17.82 -0.54 -9.81
N GLY A 88 -18.47 -0.40 -8.64
CA GLY A 88 -19.92 -0.59 -8.48
C GLY A 88 -20.38 -2.06 -8.41
N ARG A 89 -19.46 -3.03 -8.47
CA ARG A 89 -19.74 -4.46 -8.45
C ARG A 89 -19.42 -5.09 -7.10
N ASP A 90 -20.19 -6.09 -6.70
CA ASP A 90 -19.89 -6.92 -5.52
C ASP A 90 -18.93 -8.05 -5.94
N LEU A 91 -17.62 -7.80 -5.74
CA LEU A 91 -16.55 -8.73 -6.09
C LEU A 91 -16.63 -10.00 -5.23
N GLY A 92 -16.92 -9.85 -3.92
CA GLY A 92 -17.01 -10.98 -3.00
C GLY A 92 -18.16 -11.93 -3.38
N HIS A 93 -19.32 -11.39 -3.68
CA HIS A 93 -20.48 -12.18 -4.13
C HIS A 93 -20.19 -12.90 -5.45
N ALA A 94 -19.58 -12.22 -6.42
CA ALA A 94 -19.24 -12.83 -7.71
C ALA A 94 -18.24 -13.99 -7.56
N LEU A 95 -17.19 -13.80 -6.74
CA LEU A 95 -16.22 -14.85 -6.44
C LEU A 95 -16.86 -16.02 -5.69
N ARG A 96 -17.72 -15.75 -4.70
CA ARG A 96 -18.47 -16.81 -4.00
C ARG A 96 -19.32 -17.64 -4.97
N GLY A 97 -20.06 -16.97 -5.86
CA GLY A 97 -20.87 -17.65 -6.89
C GLY A 97 -20.03 -18.54 -7.80
N ARG A 98 -18.83 -18.11 -8.15
CA ARG A 98 -17.92 -18.86 -9.04
C ARG A 98 -17.15 -19.99 -8.35
N LEU A 99 -16.77 -19.81 -7.09
CA LEU A 99 -15.87 -20.71 -6.35
C LEU A 99 -16.61 -21.61 -5.35
N GLY A 100 -17.89 -21.32 -5.03
CA GLY A 100 -18.64 -22.04 -4.01
C GLY A 100 -18.17 -21.80 -2.57
N ARG A 101 -17.29 -20.82 -2.35
CA ARG A 101 -16.73 -20.46 -1.02
C ARG A 101 -16.44 -18.97 -0.92
N ASP A 102 -16.42 -18.47 0.30
CA ASP A 102 -15.98 -17.12 0.59
C ASP A 102 -14.47 -17.02 0.62
N LEU A 103 -13.95 -15.94 0.05
CA LEU A 103 -12.57 -15.52 0.20
C LEU A 103 -12.56 -14.14 0.86
N PRO A 104 -11.85 -13.96 1.98
CA PRO A 104 -11.74 -12.66 2.60
C PRO A 104 -10.97 -11.70 1.69
N LEU A 105 -11.47 -10.47 1.61
CA LEU A 105 -10.97 -9.40 0.74
C LEU A 105 -10.51 -8.21 1.60
N MET A 106 -9.41 -7.58 1.22
CA MET A 106 -8.88 -6.42 1.93
C MET A 106 -8.17 -5.47 0.94
N ASN A 107 -8.19 -4.18 1.23
CA ASN A 107 -7.37 -3.22 0.49
C ASN A 107 -5.88 -3.56 0.62
N ASP A 108 -5.09 -3.35 -0.45
CA ASP A 108 -3.67 -3.69 -0.54
C ASP A 108 -2.79 -2.93 0.46
N CYS A 109 -3.03 -1.62 0.68
CA CYS A 109 -2.28 -0.84 1.67
C CYS A 109 -2.63 -1.26 3.10
N THR A 110 -3.87 -1.65 3.37
CA THR A 110 -4.29 -2.22 4.65
C THR A 110 -3.64 -3.59 4.87
N ALA A 111 -3.59 -4.43 3.85
CA ALA A 111 -2.89 -5.71 3.88
C ALA A 111 -1.38 -5.54 4.11
N PHE A 112 -0.77 -4.55 3.45
CA PHE A 112 0.63 -4.17 3.69
C PHE A 112 0.87 -3.80 5.15
N ALA A 113 0.08 -2.87 5.71
CA ALA A 113 0.22 -2.44 7.10
C ALA A 113 0.03 -3.60 8.07
N TRP A 114 -0.94 -4.48 7.82
CA TRP A 114 -1.18 -5.66 8.65
C TRP A 114 -0.03 -6.65 8.60
N SER A 115 0.51 -6.92 7.42
CA SER A 115 1.70 -7.75 7.25
C SER A 115 2.88 -7.24 8.08
N GLU A 116 3.16 -5.93 8.00
CA GLU A 116 4.29 -5.34 8.71
C GLU A 116 4.06 -5.21 10.23
N ALA A 117 2.81 -5.10 10.67
CA ALA A 117 2.47 -5.12 12.10
C ALA A 117 2.58 -6.54 12.71
N HIS A 118 2.54 -7.61 11.89
CA HIS A 118 2.60 -9.01 12.34
C HIS A 118 3.83 -9.72 11.79
N GLY A 119 4.94 -9.64 12.49
CA GLY A 119 6.20 -10.26 12.12
C GLY A 119 7.01 -9.46 11.09
N GLY A 120 6.74 -8.17 10.95
CA GLY A 120 7.51 -7.24 10.13
C GLY A 120 8.05 -6.04 10.94
N ALA A 121 8.37 -4.95 10.25
CA ALA A 121 8.99 -3.77 10.84
C ALA A 121 8.14 -3.07 11.91
N GLY A 122 6.82 -3.24 11.89
CA GLY A 122 5.88 -2.70 12.89
C GLY A 122 5.62 -3.63 14.08
N GLN A 123 6.25 -4.81 14.12
CA GLN A 123 6.01 -5.80 15.19
C GLN A 123 6.17 -5.20 16.58
N GLY A 124 5.18 -5.44 17.44
CA GLY A 124 5.18 -4.98 18.84
C GLY A 124 4.68 -3.56 19.08
N ALA A 125 4.46 -2.78 18.03
CA ALA A 125 3.84 -1.46 18.15
C ALA A 125 2.30 -1.58 18.22
N ARG A 126 1.66 -0.75 19.05
CA ARG A 126 0.20 -0.71 19.17
C ARG A 126 -0.46 0.02 18.00
N SER A 127 0.24 0.99 17.41
CA SER A 127 -0.25 1.75 16.25
C SER A 127 0.81 1.77 15.16
N VAL A 128 0.48 1.19 14.00
CA VAL A 128 1.36 1.05 12.83
C VAL A 128 0.68 1.64 11.61
N LEU A 129 1.30 2.66 11.02
CA LEU A 129 0.93 3.17 9.71
C LEU A 129 1.84 2.52 8.67
N GLY A 130 1.30 1.70 7.79
CA GLY A 130 2.01 1.23 6.60
C GLY A 130 1.83 2.26 5.49
N LEU A 131 2.92 2.88 5.05
CA LEU A 131 2.93 3.90 4.00
C LEU A 131 3.63 3.38 2.75
N VAL A 132 2.90 3.27 1.65
CA VAL A 132 3.41 2.79 0.37
C VAL A 132 3.73 3.98 -0.52
N LEU A 133 5.01 4.14 -0.86
CA LEU A 133 5.54 5.17 -1.76
C LEU A 133 6.01 4.48 -3.05
N GLY A 134 5.13 4.40 -4.03
CA GLY A 134 5.35 3.69 -5.29
C GLY A 134 4.92 4.51 -6.50
N THR A 135 4.24 3.87 -7.46
CA THR A 135 3.58 4.55 -8.58
C THR A 135 2.48 5.50 -8.08
N GLY A 136 1.81 5.13 -6.99
CA GLY A 136 0.91 5.99 -6.22
C GLY A 136 1.39 6.14 -4.79
N VAL A 137 0.57 6.79 -3.96
CA VAL A 137 0.76 6.95 -2.51
C VAL A 137 -0.48 6.47 -1.79
N GLY A 138 -0.32 5.42 -1.01
CA GLY A 138 -1.40 4.88 -0.19
C GLY A 138 -0.91 4.48 1.19
N ALA A 139 -1.82 4.36 2.15
CA ALA A 139 -1.47 3.90 3.47
C ALA A 139 -2.57 3.03 4.10
N GLY A 140 -2.17 2.16 5.01
CA GLY A 140 -3.05 1.39 5.87
C GLY A 140 -2.69 1.63 7.33
N MET A 141 -3.68 1.50 8.23
CA MET A 141 -3.47 1.70 9.66
C MET A 141 -3.88 0.46 10.44
N VAL A 142 -3.01 0.04 11.35
CA VAL A 142 -3.24 -1.05 12.29
C VAL A 142 -3.18 -0.48 13.70
N LEU A 143 -4.23 -0.75 14.48
CA LEU A 143 -4.36 -0.36 15.88
C LEU A 143 -4.55 -1.62 16.72
N ASP A 144 -3.74 -1.78 17.78
CA ASP A 144 -3.79 -2.93 18.68
C ASP A 144 -3.83 -4.28 17.93
N GLY A 145 -3.01 -4.38 16.86
CA GLY A 145 -2.86 -5.56 16.02
C GLY A 145 -4.02 -5.82 15.03
N ARG A 146 -4.97 -4.90 14.86
CA ARG A 146 -6.09 -5.02 13.91
C ARG A 146 -6.12 -3.86 12.95
N PRO A 147 -6.53 -4.07 11.68
CA PRO A 147 -6.80 -2.97 10.78
C PRO A 147 -7.78 -1.97 11.40
N MET A 148 -7.49 -0.69 11.25
CA MET A 148 -8.38 0.36 11.71
C MET A 148 -9.73 0.26 11.00
N HIS A 149 -10.82 0.18 11.75
CA HIS A 149 -12.16 0.16 11.18
C HIS A 149 -12.47 1.46 10.44
N ARG A 150 -12.98 1.34 9.22
CA ARG A 150 -13.38 2.46 8.36
C ARG A 150 -14.78 2.23 7.83
N ALA A 151 -15.65 3.22 7.97
CA ALA A 151 -17.09 3.10 7.67
C ALA A 151 -17.38 2.64 6.22
N SER A 152 -16.61 3.14 5.25
CA SER A 152 -16.79 2.80 3.83
C SER A 152 -15.67 1.92 3.28
N GLY A 153 -14.87 1.28 4.13
CA GLY A 153 -13.75 0.44 3.72
C GLY A 153 -12.54 1.18 3.13
N LEU A 154 -12.52 2.52 3.18
CA LEU A 154 -11.38 3.30 2.71
C LEU A 154 -10.09 2.88 3.43
N ALA A 155 -8.99 2.77 2.71
CA ALA A 155 -7.66 2.81 3.30
C ALA A 155 -7.36 4.22 3.87
N VAL A 156 -6.17 4.45 4.36
CA VAL A 156 -5.75 5.82 4.69
C VAL A 156 -5.32 6.49 3.38
N GLU A 157 -6.24 7.25 2.80
CA GLU A 157 -6.07 7.88 1.48
C GLU A 157 -5.21 9.16 1.55
N ILE A 158 -4.10 9.10 2.27
CA ILE A 158 -3.22 10.23 2.51
C ILE A 158 -2.64 10.82 1.21
N GLY A 159 -2.46 9.98 0.19
CA GLY A 159 -2.01 10.40 -1.13
C GLY A 159 -2.95 11.39 -1.80
N HIS A 160 -4.25 11.34 -1.47
CA HIS A 160 -5.27 12.23 -2.04
C HIS A 160 -5.57 13.45 -1.14
N MET A 161 -4.89 13.60 -0.01
CA MET A 161 -4.93 14.85 0.74
C MET A 161 -4.15 15.95 0.00
N GLY A 162 -4.62 17.18 0.11
CA GLY A 162 -3.99 18.35 -0.51
C GLY A 162 -2.67 18.72 0.17
N VAL A 163 -1.62 18.93 -0.59
CA VAL A 163 -0.37 19.50 -0.08
C VAL A 163 -0.65 20.87 0.51
N PRO A 164 -0.18 21.20 1.73
CA PRO A 164 -0.39 22.53 2.30
C PRO A 164 0.11 23.64 1.38
N ALA A 165 -0.70 24.70 1.21
CA ALA A 165 -0.36 25.82 0.33
C ALA A 165 1.00 26.45 0.67
N ARG A 166 1.36 26.49 1.98
CA ARG A 166 2.68 26.97 2.44
C ARG A 166 3.84 26.17 1.87
N ALA A 167 3.66 24.85 1.70
CA ALA A 167 4.71 23.98 1.19
C ALA A 167 4.89 24.14 -0.33
N LEU A 168 3.79 24.21 -1.08
CA LEU A 168 3.85 24.52 -2.51
C LEU A 168 4.46 25.89 -2.79
N ALA A 169 4.03 26.92 -2.05
CA ALA A 169 4.54 28.29 -2.20
C ALA A 169 6.05 28.39 -1.89
N ARG A 170 6.54 27.64 -0.88
CA ARG A 170 7.97 27.60 -0.51
C ARG A 170 8.86 27.20 -1.69
N HIS A 171 8.36 26.30 -2.52
CA HIS A 171 9.11 25.77 -3.67
C HIS A 171 8.67 26.35 -5.02
N GLY A 172 7.63 27.20 -5.04
CA GLY A 172 7.06 27.74 -6.26
C GLY A 172 6.34 26.69 -7.12
N LEU A 173 5.97 25.54 -6.53
CA LEU A 173 5.34 24.46 -7.27
C LEU A 173 3.89 24.79 -7.65
N PRO A 174 3.47 24.45 -8.89
CA PRO A 174 2.08 24.61 -9.30
C PRO A 174 1.17 23.54 -8.67
N LEU A 175 -0.12 23.80 -8.66
CA LEU A 175 -1.15 22.81 -8.38
C LEU A 175 -1.26 21.89 -9.60
N TRP A 176 -0.90 20.62 -9.43
CA TRP A 176 -1.05 19.60 -10.47
C TRP A 176 -2.36 18.84 -10.30
N ASP A 177 -3.06 18.60 -11.42
CA ASP A 177 -4.28 17.81 -11.44
C ASP A 177 -4.01 16.37 -11.00
N CYS A 178 -4.96 15.81 -10.25
CA CYS A 178 -4.92 14.43 -9.75
C CYS A 178 -6.00 13.58 -10.44
N GLY A 179 -5.69 12.30 -10.62
CA GLY A 179 -6.65 11.32 -11.16
C GLY A 179 -7.93 11.16 -10.33
N CYS A 180 -7.93 11.62 -9.05
CA CYS A 180 -9.13 11.63 -8.22
C CYS A 180 -10.10 12.78 -8.52
N GLY A 181 -9.78 13.66 -9.47
CA GLY A 181 -10.60 14.83 -9.86
C GLY A 181 -10.30 16.11 -9.06
N GLN A 182 -9.37 16.06 -8.10
CA GLN A 182 -8.87 17.23 -7.37
C GLN A 182 -7.53 17.70 -7.93
N ALA A 183 -6.99 18.80 -7.41
CA ALA A 183 -5.65 19.28 -7.72
C ALA A 183 -4.81 19.42 -6.45
N GLY A 184 -3.48 19.29 -6.58
CA GLY A 184 -2.56 19.49 -5.47
C GLY A 184 -2.49 18.33 -4.48
N CYS A 185 -2.95 17.12 -4.82
CA CYS A 185 -2.85 15.94 -3.97
C CYS A 185 -1.39 15.51 -3.75
N TYR A 186 -1.05 15.05 -2.55
CA TYR A 186 0.31 14.56 -2.22
C TYR A 186 0.86 13.56 -3.23
N GLU A 187 0.03 12.66 -3.75
CA GLU A 187 0.45 11.66 -4.71
C GLU A 187 1.17 12.26 -5.93
N ASN A 188 0.73 13.41 -6.41
CA ASN A 188 1.35 14.07 -7.57
C ASN A 188 2.75 14.60 -7.31
N TYR A 189 3.18 14.66 -6.05
CA TYR A 189 4.48 15.20 -5.64
C TYR A 189 5.37 14.15 -4.98
N VAL A 190 4.80 13.26 -4.14
CA VAL A 190 5.60 12.36 -3.31
C VAL A 190 5.62 10.90 -3.78
N SER A 191 4.87 10.55 -4.83
CA SER A 191 5.03 9.27 -5.54
C SER A 191 6.30 9.24 -6.40
N GLY A 192 6.62 8.09 -6.97
CA GLY A 192 7.70 7.97 -7.98
C GLY A 192 7.50 8.91 -9.18
N PRO A 193 6.34 8.87 -9.86
CA PRO A 193 5.98 9.85 -10.89
C PRO A 193 6.01 11.29 -10.38
N GLY A 194 5.64 11.54 -9.13
CA GLY A 194 5.73 12.86 -8.49
C GLY A 194 7.16 13.37 -8.39
N LEU A 195 8.09 12.53 -7.93
CA LEU A 195 9.52 12.87 -7.90
C LEU A 195 10.06 13.18 -9.30
N ALA A 196 9.69 12.35 -10.30
CA ALA A 196 10.05 12.59 -11.69
C ALA A 196 9.53 13.93 -12.21
N ARG A 197 8.29 14.28 -11.85
CA ARG A 197 7.67 15.56 -12.22
C ARG A 197 8.36 16.75 -11.56
N ILE A 198 8.76 16.65 -10.29
CA ILE A 198 9.55 17.66 -9.59
C ILE A 198 10.92 17.83 -10.27
N ALA A 199 11.59 16.72 -10.65
CA ALA A 199 12.86 16.77 -11.36
C ALA A 199 12.73 17.50 -12.70
N ALA A 200 11.73 17.15 -13.50
CA ALA A 200 11.45 17.83 -14.77
C ALA A 200 11.15 19.32 -14.57
N TRP A 201 10.34 19.66 -13.55
CA TRP A 201 10.03 21.06 -13.21
C TRP A 201 11.29 21.85 -12.79
N ALA A 202 12.24 21.19 -12.10
CA ALA A 202 13.52 21.77 -11.71
C ALA A 202 14.55 21.81 -12.87
N GLY A 203 14.18 21.40 -14.10
CA GLY A 203 15.06 21.38 -15.26
C GLY A 203 16.08 20.24 -15.27
N ILE A 204 15.87 19.18 -14.48
CA ILE A 204 16.73 18.01 -14.42
C ILE A 204 16.31 17.05 -15.53
N ALA A 205 17.28 16.65 -16.39
CA ALA A 205 16.99 15.78 -17.55
C ALA A 205 16.67 14.34 -17.15
N GLN A 206 17.27 13.84 -16.07
CA GLN A 206 16.96 12.52 -15.53
C GLN A 206 15.60 12.56 -14.81
N THR A 207 14.68 11.65 -15.18
CA THR A 207 13.34 11.56 -14.57
C THR A 207 13.00 10.16 -14.07
N ASP A 208 13.90 9.17 -14.22
CA ASP A 208 13.71 7.86 -13.58
C ASP A 208 13.92 7.98 -12.06
N PRO A 209 12.90 7.73 -11.23
CA PRO A 209 12.99 7.87 -9.77
C PRO A 209 14.12 7.03 -9.15
N ALA A 210 14.40 5.86 -9.69
CA ALA A 210 15.47 4.99 -9.19
C ALA A 210 16.85 5.59 -9.46
N ALA A 211 17.03 6.18 -10.64
CA ALA A 211 18.29 6.86 -11.01
C ALA A 211 18.48 8.19 -10.27
N LEU A 212 17.40 8.96 -10.04
CA LEU A 212 17.44 10.22 -9.31
C LEU A 212 18.02 10.07 -7.90
N ALA A 213 17.74 8.95 -7.22
CA ALA A 213 18.21 8.72 -5.85
C ALA A 213 19.74 8.72 -5.72
N GLY A 214 20.45 8.32 -6.77
CA GLY A 214 21.92 8.25 -6.80
C GLY A 214 22.61 9.38 -7.59
N ASP A 215 21.85 10.30 -8.19
CA ASP A 215 22.37 11.37 -9.03
C ASP A 215 22.59 12.66 -8.21
N PRO A 216 23.84 13.13 -8.06
CA PRO A 216 24.11 14.40 -7.38
C PRO A 216 23.39 15.60 -8.03
N ALA A 217 23.17 15.58 -9.35
CA ALA A 217 22.44 16.63 -10.06
C ALA A 217 20.96 16.69 -9.64
N ALA A 218 20.41 15.60 -9.11
CA ALA A 218 19.03 15.51 -8.64
C ALA A 218 18.85 16.08 -7.20
N ALA A 219 19.91 16.47 -6.52
CA ALA A 219 19.84 16.95 -5.12
C ALA A 219 18.76 18.04 -4.89
N PRO A 220 18.57 19.06 -5.78
CA PRO A 220 17.50 20.03 -5.60
C PRO A 220 16.08 19.39 -5.64
N ALA A 221 15.84 18.50 -6.60
CA ALA A 221 14.54 17.82 -6.70
C ALA A 221 14.28 16.89 -5.49
N LEU A 222 15.30 16.18 -5.05
CA LEU A 222 15.23 15.33 -3.85
C LEU A 222 15.00 16.14 -2.58
N ALA A 223 15.56 17.35 -2.48
CA ALA A 223 15.29 18.24 -1.34
C ALA A 223 13.83 18.69 -1.31
N ILE A 224 13.27 19.10 -2.45
CA ILE A 224 11.86 19.47 -2.59
C ILE A 224 10.96 18.27 -2.23
N TRP A 225 11.24 17.11 -2.83
CA TRP A 225 10.49 15.88 -2.58
C TRP A 225 10.51 15.49 -1.09
N THR A 226 11.69 15.56 -0.46
CA THR A 226 11.85 15.24 0.97
C THR A 226 11.04 16.19 1.84
N ASP A 227 11.03 17.49 1.52
CA ASP A 227 10.26 18.50 2.24
C ASP A 227 8.74 18.20 2.15
N LEU A 228 8.23 17.89 0.96
CA LEU A 228 6.81 17.56 0.75
C LEU A 228 6.42 16.21 1.39
N ALA A 229 7.30 15.21 1.31
CA ALA A 229 7.08 13.93 1.98
C ALA A 229 7.05 14.10 3.51
N ALA A 230 7.90 14.96 4.07
CA ALA A 230 7.87 15.26 5.50
C ALA A 230 6.63 16.06 5.93
N GLU A 231 6.07 16.94 5.09
CA GLU A 231 4.76 17.55 5.32
C GLU A 231 3.66 16.48 5.40
N MET A 232 3.65 15.52 4.48
CA MET A 232 2.69 14.41 4.51
C MET A 232 2.83 13.54 5.77
N LEU A 233 4.05 13.25 6.20
CA LEU A 233 4.30 12.51 7.44
C LEU A 233 3.85 13.29 8.67
N TYR A 234 4.01 14.61 8.66
CA TYR A 234 3.52 15.49 9.71
C TYR A 234 1.98 15.51 9.77
N ASP A 235 1.30 15.58 8.63
CA ASP A 235 -0.16 15.47 8.57
C ASP A 235 -0.62 14.08 9.08
N ALA A 236 0.08 13.00 8.71
CA ALA A 236 -0.19 11.67 9.26
C ALA A 236 -0.03 11.62 10.78
N GLN A 237 1.01 12.26 11.32
CA GLN A 237 1.23 12.35 12.76
C GLN A 237 0.10 13.14 13.45
N LEU A 238 -0.29 14.29 12.90
CA LEU A 238 -1.35 15.11 13.49
C LEU A 238 -2.70 14.41 13.51
N MET A 239 -2.98 13.58 12.52
CA MET A 239 -4.29 12.92 12.36
C MET A 239 -4.38 11.56 13.03
N LEU A 240 -3.28 10.78 13.02
CA LEU A 240 -3.30 9.36 13.37
C LEU A 240 -2.38 9.03 14.54
N ASP A 241 -1.39 9.86 14.84
CA ASP A 241 -0.37 9.70 15.90
C ASP A 241 0.18 8.25 15.97
N PRO A 242 0.73 7.69 14.87
CA PRO A 242 1.22 6.32 14.87
C PRO A 242 2.52 6.22 15.69
N GLN A 243 2.72 5.09 16.39
CA GLN A 243 4.00 4.80 17.03
C GLN A 243 5.10 4.50 16.00
N VAL A 244 4.72 3.80 14.92
CA VAL A 244 5.64 3.39 13.85
C VAL A 244 5.00 3.71 12.49
N ILE A 245 5.78 4.28 11.59
CA ILE A 245 5.47 4.38 10.18
C ILE A 245 6.40 3.43 9.42
N VAL A 246 5.83 2.42 8.75
CA VAL A 246 6.58 1.48 7.93
C VAL A 246 6.53 1.94 6.48
N LEU A 247 7.68 2.22 5.90
CA LEU A 247 7.84 2.69 4.53
C LEU A 247 7.99 1.50 3.58
N GLY A 248 7.11 1.41 2.59
CA GLY A 248 7.12 0.42 1.52
C GLY A 248 7.00 1.09 0.14
N GLY A 249 6.92 0.26 -0.90
CA GLY A 249 6.90 0.71 -2.29
C GLY A 249 8.29 0.99 -2.86
N GLY A 250 8.36 1.30 -4.16
CA GLY A 250 9.64 1.44 -4.87
C GLY A 250 10.57 2.51 -4.32
N LEU A 251 10.03 3.62 -3.85
CA LEU A 251 10.83 4.71 -3.30
C LEU A 251 11.44 4.38 -1.93
N SER A 252 10.88 3.41 -1.19
CA SER A 252 11.48 2.96 0.08
C SER A 252 12.86 2.30 -0.10
N ASN A 253 13.21 1.91 -1.34
CA ASN A 253 14.52 1.36 -1.68
C ASN A 253 15.61 2.43 -1.85
N MET A 254 15.28 3.72 -1.81
CA MET A 254 16.29 4.78 -1.84
C MET A 254 17.17 4.71 -0.60
N ALA A 255 18.49 4.73 -0.80
CA ALA A 255 19.45 4.64 0.29
C ALA A 255 19.24 5.77 1.34
N GLY A 256 19.15 5.41 2.61
CA GLY A 256 18.99 6.36 3.72
C GLY A 256 17.64 7.09 3.77
N ILE A 257 16.62 6.60 3.05
CA ILE A 257 15.31 7.28 2.96
C ILE A 257 14.63 7.45 4.31
N ALA A 258 14.67 6.43 5.17
CA ALA A 258 14.04 6.50 6.49
C ALA A 258 14.69 7.58 7.36
N ASP A 259 16.02 7.62 7.41
CA ASP A 259 16.76 8.63 8.19
C ASP A 259 16.53 10.04 7.63
N ARG A 260 16.55 10.19 6.30
CA ARG A 260 16.28 11.46 5.61
C ARG A 260 14.91 12.01 5.97
N LEU A 261 13.88 11.17 5.91
CA LEU A 261 12.51 11.57 6.24
C LEU A 261 12.32 11.80 7.75
N ALA A 262 12.94 11.00 8.60
CA ALA A 262 12.91 11.21 10.05
C ALA A 262 13.53 12.56 10.43
N GLN A 263 14.70 12.89 9.88
CA GLN A 263 15.35 14.18 10.09
C GLN A 263 14.48 15.36 9.59
N ALA A 264 13.87 15.22 8.42
CA ALA A 264 13.01 16.26 7.85
C ALA A 264 11.71 16.45 8.66
N LEU A 265 11.15 15.37 9.22
CA LEU A 265 9.98 15.41 10.10
C LEU A 265 10.31 16.03 11.46
N ASP A 266 11.52 15.79 11.99
CA ASP A 266 11.94 16.29 13.30
C ASP A 266 11.84 17.82 13.41
N GLY A 267 12.15 18.53 12.33
CA GLY A 267 12.03 19.98 12.23
C GLY A 267 10.59 20.51 12.19
N ARG A 268 9.56 19.67 12.08
CA ARG A 268 8.15 20.05 11.90
C ARG A 268 7.26 19.72 13.08
N ARG A 269 7.74 18.94 14.03
CA ARG A 269 6.92 18.41 15.14
C ARG A 269 6.22 19.51 15.92
N LEU A 270 4.99 19.23 16.32
CA LEU A 270 4.32 20.01 17.35
C LEU A 270 5.14 19.91 18.65
N GLY A 271 5.48 21.03 19.23
CA GLY A 271 6.46 21.09 20.32
C GLY A 271 6.20 20.08 21.44
N GLY A 272 7.23 19.31 21.79
CA GLY A 272 7.18 18.28 22.85
C GLY A 272 6.55 16.94 22.46
N VAL A 273 5.95 16.81 21.27
CA VAL A 273 5.37 15.54 20.79
C VAL A 273 6.47 14.67 20.23
N ARG A 274 6.45 13.36 20.59
CA ARG A 274 7.41 12.39 20.08
C ARG A 274 7.11 12.09 18.60
N ALA A 275 8.13 12.08 17.75
CA ALA A 275 7.99 11.63 16.38
C ALA A 275 7.70 10.11 16.31
N PRO A 276 6.98 9.64 15.30
CA PRO A 276 6.88 8.21 15.01
C PRO A 276 8.24 7.65 14.59
N ASP A 277 8.50 6.37 14.92
CA ASP A 277 9.65 5.66 14.37
C ASP A 277 9.41 5.37 12.89
N LEU A 278 10.30 5.83 12.01
CA LEU A 278 10.26 5.49 10.59
C LEU A 278 11.11 4.25 10.35
N ARG A 279 10.51 3.21 9.77
CA ARG A 279 11.16 1.92 9.49
C ARG A 279 10.92 1.49 8.06
N LEU A 280 11.87 0.77 7.46
CA LEU A 280 11.68 0.14 6.16
C LEU A 280 10.91 -1.17 6.30
N ALA A 281 10.05 -1.47 5.31
CA ALA A 281 9.32 -2.73 5.26
C ALA A 281 10.27 -3.93 5.21
N GLN A 282 9.95 -4.98 5.96
CA GLN A 282 10.76 -6.20 6.01
C GLN A 282 10.36 -7.21 4.94
N HIS A 283 9.09 -7.22 4.52
CA HIS A 283 8.57 -8.22 3.58
C HIS A 283 8.49 -7.72 2.13
N GLY A 284 8.83 -6.44 1.89
CA GLY A 284 8.93 -5.86 0.55
C GLY A 284 7.70 -6.10 -0.32
N ASP A 285 7.89 -6.54 -1.57
CA ASP A 285 6.82 -6.80 -2.55
C ASP A 285 5.84 -7.92 -2.13
N SER A 286 6.14 -8.69 -1.08
CA SER A 286 5.26 -9.76 -0.59
C SER A 286 4.28 -9.29 0.49
N SER A 287 4.45 -8.08 1.04
CA SER A 287 3.69 -7.63 2.21
C SER A 287 2.18 -7.62 1.98
N GLY A 288 1.68 -7.16 0.82
CA GLY A 288 0.26 -7.17 0.51
C GLY A 288 -0.33 -8.58 0.49
N ALA A 289 0.29 -9.49 -0.26
CA ALA A 289 -0.12 -10.89 -0.32
C ALA A 289 0.00 -11.57 1.06
N ARG A 290 1.10 -11.30 1.80
CA ARG A 290 1.30 -11.85 3.14
C ARG A 290 0.21 -11.38 4.12
N GLY A 291 -0.19 -10.11 4.06
CA GLY A 291 -1.31 -9.57 4.85
C GLY A 291 -2.63 -10.26 4.55
N ALA A 292 -2.91 -10.52 3.26
CA ALA A 292 -4.10 -11.27 2.85
C ALA A 292 -4.06 -12.73 3.36
N ALA A 293 -2.91 -13.39 3.36
CA ALA A 293 -2.74 -14.73 3.90
C ALA A 293 -2.97 -14.75 5.43
N LEU A 294 -2.42 -13.77 6.17
CA LEU A 294 -2.66 -13.60 7.60
C LEU A 294 -4.16 -13.45 7.91
N MET A 295 -4.88 -12.65 7.12
CA MET A 295 -6.32 -12.48 7.24
C MET A 295 -7.06 -13.81 7.04
N ALA A 296 -6.71 -14.58 6.00
CA ALA A 296 -7.35 -15.87 5.71
C ALA A 296 -7.12 -16.92 6.81
N CYS A 297 -5.99 -16.82 7.52
CA CYS A 297 -5.68 -17.69 8.65
C CYS A 297 -6.32 -17.24 9.98
N GLY A 298 -7.00 -16.09 10.00
CA GLY A 298 -7.53 -15.52 11.24
C GLY A 298 -6.42 -15.09 12.21
N VAL A 299 -5.24 -14.76 11.70
CA VAL A 299 -4.12 -14.28 12.52
C VAL A 299 -4.34 -12.82 12.82
N GLY A 300 -4.52 -12.53 14.07
CA GLY A 300 -4.71 -11.22 14.68
C GLY A 300 -4.93 -11.46 16.17
N PRO A 301 -4.78 -10.49 17.05
CA PRO A 301 -5.09 -10.70 18.45
C PRO A 301 -6.55 -11.12 18.60
N CYS A 302 -6.75 -12.22 19.31
CA CYS A 302 -8.06 -12.68 19.76
C CYS A 302 -8.70 -11.64 20.67
#